data_fd4089026d4191330ba5a69bb28b07ec
#
_entry.id   fd4089026d4191330ba5a69bb28b07ec
#
_cell.length_a   1.000
_cell.length_b   1.000
_cell.length_c   1.000
_cell.angle_alpha   90.00
_cell.angle_beta   90.00
_cell.angle_gamma   90.00
#
_symmetry.space_group_name_H-M   'P 1'
#
loop_
_entity.id
_entity.type
_entity.pdbx_description
1 polymer ?
#
loop_
_entity_poly.entity_id
_entity_poly.type
_entity_poly.pdbx_seq_one_letter_code
_entity_poly.pdbx_strand_id
1 'polypeptide(L)'
;MASTKVQPNYGYCETFFVESYEDTDGVFAKAAAERERARAIAKVQQKHMAANLSRLTSELYLNDVLDHMEVMEAETMPDINSIEIQTEIQWFMRPYLLDFLLEAHHAFQLLPETLFLAVNLLDRYCSKRVVYKRHYQLVGCASLLIAAKYGDRKERVPTIKELKSMCCSLYDDDMFTQMEWHVLQTLNWIIGHPTVTGFLEIALSETAADAEVQNMATYISEMALYHKDFIPVLPSVMARSSLALARYILGRPQVHHPEWAARYDSNVVM
;
A
#
# COMPACT_ATOMS: atom_id res chain seq x y z
N MET A 1 9.43 -80.83 18.35
CA MET A 1 9.93 -80.03 17.22
C MET A 1 9.63 -78.55 17.54
N ALA A 2 10.63 -77.84 18.01
CA ALA A 2 10.49 -76.46 18.36
C ALA A 2 10.87 -75.58 17.12
N SER A 3 9.94 -74.77 16.69
CA SER A 3 10.12 -73.85 15.59
C SER A 3 10.75 -72.57 16.14
N THR A 4 12.03 -72.37 15.83
CA THR A 4 12.77 -71.17 16.17
C THR A 4 12.38 -70.08 15.17
N LYS A 5 11.64 -69.09 15.64
CA LYS A 5 11.41 -67.82 14.87
C LYS A 5 12.71 -67.03 14.91
N VAL A 6 13.38 -66.93 13.78
CA VAL A 6 14.48 -65.99 13.58
C VAL A 6 13.85 -64.62 13.45
N GLN A 7 14.04 -63.74 14.41
CA GLN A 7 13.77 -62.30 14.27
C GLN A 7 14.84 -61.66 13.40
N PRO A 8 14.52 -60.85 12.41
CA PRO A 8 15.53 -60.07 11.68
C PRO A 8 16.10 -59.04 12.60
N ASN A 9 17.39 -59.15 12.85
CA ASN A 9 18.17 -58.15 13.56
C ASN A 9 18.36 -56.94 12.65
N TYR A 10 17.53 -55.93 12.79
CA TYR A 10 17.78 -54.67 12.20
C TYR A 10 18.92 -54.03 12.99
N GLY A 11 20.13 -54.25 12.50
CA GLY A 11 21.31 -53.54 12.99
C GLY A 11 21.04 -52.05 12.86
N TYR A 12 21.06 -51.35 13.99
CA TYR A 12 21.09 -49.89 14.02
C TYR A 12 22.27 -49.47 13.15
N CYS A 13 21.98 -48.72 12.09
CA CYS A 13 23.01 -48.10 11.28
C CYS A 13 23.55 -46.91 12.09
N GLU A 14 24.51 -47.15 12.94
CA GLU A 14 25.05 -46.18 13.87
C GLU A 14 25.88 -45.07 13.23
N THR A 15 26.11 -45.09 11.93
CA THR A 15 27.15 -44.26 11.35
C THR A 15 26.82 -43.63 10.03
N PHE A 16 25.59 -43.11 9.88
CA PHE A 16 25.36 -42.43 8.62
C PHE A 16 25.85 -40.99 8.56
N PHE A 17 26.19 -40.34 9.69
CA PHE A 17 26.39 -38.90 9.67
C PHE A 17 27.41 -38.31 10.64
N VAL A 18 28.21 -39.06 11.29
CA VAL A 18 29.20 -38.46 12.18
C VAL A 18 30.57 -39.02 11.90
N GLU A 19 31.10 -38.67 10.77
CA GLU A 19 32.51 -38.35 10.80
C GLU A 19 32.60 -36.86 11.15
N SER A 20 32.77 -36.58 12.40
CA SER A 20 33.35 -35.31 12.83
C SER A 20 34.76 -35.30 12.32
N TYR A 21 34.96 -34.88 11.08
CA TYR A 21 36.28 -34.45 10.64
C TYR A 21 36.61 -33.26 11.53
N GLU A 22 37.53 -33.48 12.46
CA GLU A 22 38.19 -32.37 13.13
C GLU A 22 38.85 -31.57 12.01
N ASP A 23 38.33 -30.37 11.77
CA ASP A 23 38.90 -29.45 10.79
C ASP A 23 40.20 -28.88 11.37
N THR A 24 41.21 -29.74 11.42
CA THR A 24 42.52 -29.44 12.04
C THR A 24 43.25 -28.31 11.34
N ASP A 25 42.86 -28.02 10.06
CA ASP A 25 43.53 -26.99 9.24
C ASP A 25 42.58 -25.80 8.91
N GLY A 26 41.37 -25.80 9.41
CA GLY A 26 40.35 -24.76 9.12
C GLY A 26 39.94 -24.70 7.64
N VAL A 27 40.18 -25.75 6.88
CA VAL A 27 39.88 -25.81 5.43
C VAL A 27 38.38 -25.71 5.17
N PHE A 28 37.59 -26.43 5.98
CA PHE A 28 36.10 -26.37 5.85
C PHE A 28 35.54 -25.02 6.25
N ALA A 29 36.09 -24.39 7.29
CA ALA A 29 35.73 -23.06 7.72
C ALA A 29 36.07 -22.00 6.66
N LYS A 30 37.26 -22.11 6.02
CA LYS A 30 37.62 -21.23 4.91
C LYS A 30 36.74 -21.42 3.69
N ALA A 31 36.42 -22.65 3.30
CA ALA A 31 35.52 -22.94 2.19
C ALA A 31 34.10 -22.48 2.45
N ALA A 32 33.60 -22.59 3.68
CA ALA A 32 32.30 -22.05 4.09
C ALA A 32 32.29 -20.51 4.00
N ALA A 33 33.32 -19.84 4.50
CA ALA A 33 33.45 -18.38 4.42
C ALA A 33 33.57 -17.87 2.97
N GLU A 34 34.28 -18.57 2.10
CA GLU A 34 34.36 -18.25 0.68
C GLU A 34 32.99 -18.42 -0.02
N ARG A 35 32.26 -19.50 0.27
CA ARG A 35 30.90 -19.71 -0.25
C ARG A 35 29.93 -18.60 0.23
N GLU A 36 30.04 -18.19 1.48
CA GLU A 36 29.21 -17.11 2.02
C GLU A 36 29.52 -15.76 1.36
N ARG A 37 30.84 -15.45 1.18
CA ARG A 37 31.27 -14.27 0.42
C ARG A 37 30.75 -14.29 -1.02
N ALA A 38 30.88 -15.43 -1.71
CA ALA A 38 30.41 -15.60 -3.07
C ALA A 38 28.89 -15.41 -3.16
N ARG A 39 28.12 -15.94 -2.19
CA ARG A 39 26.66 -15.72 -2.09
C ARG A 39 26.32 -14.25 -1.84
N ALA A 40 27.07 -13.58 -0.98
CA ALA A 40 26.85 -12.16 -0.70
C ALA A 40 27.09 -11.30 -1.95
N ILE A 41 28.17 -11.56 -2.69
CA ILE A 41 28.49 -10.87 -3.94
C ILE A 41 27.39 -11.14 -4.98
N ALA A 42 27.00 -12.40 -5.17
CA ALA A 42 25.95 -12.77 -6.11
C ALA A 42 24.61 -12.08 -5.76
N LYS A 43 24.27 -12.00 -4.47
CA LYS A 43 23.06 -11.30 -4.00
C LYS A 43 23.08 -9.81 -4.32
N VAL A 44 24.23 -9.15 -4.16
CA VAL A 44 24.40 -7.73 -4.51
C VAL A 44 24.27 -7.54 -6.02
N GLN A 45 24.91 -8.39 -6.82
CA GLN A 45 24.81 -8.34 -8.28
C GLN A 45 23.38 -8.57 -8.76
N GLN A 46 22.67 -9.57 -8.22
CA GLN A 46 21.26 -9.81 -8.54
C GLN A 46 20.38 -8.62 -8.19
N LYS A 47 20.60 -7.99 -7.02
CA LYS A 47 19.88 -6.79 -6.63
C LYS A 47 20.10 -5.63 -7.59
N HIS A 48 21.34 -5.43 -8.02
CA HIS A 48 21.70 -4.38 -9.00
C HIS A 48 21.07 -4.66 -10.37
N MET A 49 21.15 -5.91 -10.85
CA MET A 49 20.50 -6.30 -12.11
C MET A 49 18.99 -6.13 -12.05
N ALA A 50 18.35 -6.53 -10.95
CA ALA A 50 16.91 -6.35 -10.75
C ALA A 50 16.53 -4.86 -10.75
N ALA A 51 17.29 -4.00 -10.07
CA ALA A 51 17.06 -2.57 -10.05
C ALA A 51 17.19 -1.94 -11.46
N ASN A 52 18.21 -2.32 -12.22
CA ASN A 52 18.39 -1.84 -13.59
C ASN A 52 17.25 -2.30 -14.51
N LEU A 53 16.84 -3.56 -14.40
CA LEU A 53 15.73 -4.08 -15.19
C LEU A 53 14.41 -3.36 -14.85
N SER A 54 14.14 -3.15 -13.56
CA SER A 54 12.97 -2.39 -13.12
C SER A 54 12.95 -0.97 -13.68
N ARG A 55 14.11 -0.28 -13.64
CA ARG A 55 14.23 1.07 -14.20
C ARG A 55 13.96 1.10 -15.71
N LEU A 56 14.59 0.20 -16.46
CA LEU A 56 14.39 0.12 -17.91
C LEU A 56 12.93 -0.21 -18.26
N THR A 57 12.30 -1.12 -17.51
CA THR A 57 10.90 -1.46 -17.72
C THR A 57 9.99 -0.28 -17.39
N SER A 58 10.26 0.44 -16.28
CA SER A 58 9.49 1.63 -15.91
C SER A 58 9.60 2.73 -16.97
N GLU A 59 10.80 3.00 -17.49
CA GLU A 59 11.02 3.97 -18.57
C GLU A 59 10.28 3.57 -19.86
N LEU A 60 10.29 2.28 -20.22
CA LEU A 60 9.66 1.77 -21.44
C LEU A 60 8.13 1.88 -21.42
N TYR A 61 7.51 1.61 -20.26
CA TYR A 61 6.05 1.58 -20.11
C TYR A 61 5.48 2.83 -19.43
N LEU A 62 6.30 3.86 -19.17
CA LEU A 62 5.86 5.04 -18.41
C LEU A 62 4.62 5.69 -19.03
N ASN A 63 4.61 5.88 -20.36
CA ASN A 63 3.48 6.49 -21.04
C ASN A 63 2.20 5.64 -20.92
N ASP A 64 2.31 4.33 -21.13
CA ASP A 64 1.16 3.42 -21.01
C ASP A 64 0.61 3.41 -19.59
N VAL A 65 1.49 3.49 -18.59
CA VAL A 65 1.09 3.58 -17.17
C VAL A 65 0.39 4.89 -16.88
N LEU A 66 0.93 6.02 -17.37
CA LEU A 66 0.31 7.33 -17.19
C LEU A 66 -1.05 7.42 -17.87
N ASP A 67 -1.18 6.92 -19.11
CA ASP A 67 -2.45 6.88 -19.83
C ASP A 67 -3.49 6.03 -19.07
N HIS A 68 -3.08 4.88 -18.53
CA HIS A 68 -3.95 4.04 -17.71
C HIS A 68 -4.35 4.74 -16.40
N MET A 69 -3.41 5.39 -15.72
CA MET A 69 -3.69 6.14 -14.49
C MET A 69 -4.70 7.27 -14.75
N GLU A 70 -4.59 7.99 -15.85
CA GLU A 70 -5.51 9.06 -16.24
C GLU A 70 -6.95 8.53 -16.44
N VAL A 71 -7.09 7.43 -17.16
CA VAL A 71 -8.40 6.78 -17.35
C VAL A 71 -8.98 6.31 -16.02
N MET A 72 -8.17 5.60 -15.21
CA MET A 72 -8.61 5.09 -13.91
C MET A 72 -8.93 6.20 -12.92
N GLU A 73 -8.17 7.30 -12.92
CA GLU A 73 -8.45 8.49 -12.12
C GLU A 73 -9.86 9.03 -12.41
N ALA A 74 -10.19 9.24 -13.69
CA ALA A 74 -11.49 9.75 -14.09
C ALA A 74 -12.66 8.79 -13.75
N GLU A 75 -12.47 7.48 -13.93
CA GLU A 75 -13.51 6.48 -13.71
C GLU A 75 -13.78 6.16 -12.23
N THR A 76 -12.81 6.43 -11.36
CA THR A 76 -12.85 6.02 -9.95
C THR A 76 -12.92 7.19 -8.97
N MET A 77 -13.36 8.37 -9.43
CA MET A 77 -13.66 9.49 -8.54
C MET A 77 -14.98 9.26 -7.77
N PRO A 78 -15.04 9.67 -6.50
CA PRO A 78 -16.29 9.72 -5.75
C PRO A 78 -17.19 10.88 -6.22
N ASP A 79 -18.50 10.72 -6.10
CA ASP A 79 -19.48 11.78 -6.37
C ASP A 79 -19.86 12.50 -5.07
N ILE A 80 -19.35 13.71 -4.88
CA ILE A 80 -19.59 14.51 -3.68
C ILE A 80 -21.08 14.86 -3.52
N ASN A 81 -21.82 15.09 -4.61
CA ASN A 81 -23.23 15.44 -4.53
C ASN A 81 -24.04 14.29 -3.93
N SER A 82 -23.71 13.05 -4.30
CA SER A 82 -24.35 11.86 -3.72
C SER A 82 -23.96 11.65 -2.25
N ILE A 83 -22.76 12.08 -1.83
CA ILE A 83 -22.36 12.04 -0.41
C ILE A 83 -23.12 13.11 0.39
N GLU A 84 -23.39 14.28 -0.17
CA GLU A 84 -24.11 15.38 0.51
C GLU A 84 -25.56 15.03 0.88
N ILE A 85 -26.17 14.09 0.17
CA ILE A 85 -27.56 13.63 0.47
C ILE A 85 -27.63 12.53 1.53
N GLN A 86 -26.52 12.16 2.17
CA GLN A 86 -26.50 11.20 3.28
C GLN A 86 -27.38 11.71 4.44
N THR A 87 -28.24 10.84 4.98
CA THR A 87 -29.23 11.24 5.98
C THR A 87 -28.69 11.32 7.40
N GLU A 88 -27.74 10.44 7.76
CA GLU A 88 -27.22 10.33 9.12
C GLU A 88 -25.75 10.74 9.24
N ILE A 89 -25.00 10.68 8.13
CA ILE A 89 -23.59 11.07 8.10
C ILE A 89 -23.49 12.55 7.78
N GLN A 90 -22.75 13.27 8.63
CA GLN A 90 -22.50 14.69 8.50
C GLN A 90 -21.00 14.93 8.28
N TRP A 91 -20.63 15.99 7.55
CA TRP A 91 -19.23 16.29 7.22
C TRP A 91 -18.34 16.45 8.46
N PHE A 92 -18.87 16.97 9.57
CA PHE A 92 -18.10 17.08 10.81
C PHE A 92 -17.71 15.72 11.43
N MET A 93 -18.31 14.60 10.99
CA MET A 93 -17.96 13.26 11.45
C MET A 93 -16.74 12.69 10.70
N ARG A 94 -16.45 13.25 9.51
CA ARG A 94 -15.34 12.78 8.68
C ARG A 94 -13.98 12.84 9.39
N PRO A 95 -13.58 13.95 10.04
CA PRO A 95 -12.31 14.01 10.75
C PRO A 95 -12.15 12.90 11.79
N TYR A 96 -13.18 12.59 12.56
CA TYR A 96 -13.11 11.53 13.58
C TYR A 96 -12.87 10.13 12.97
N LEU A 97 -13.50 9.85 11.82
CA LEU A 97 -13.27 8.59 11.12
C LEU A 97 -11.87 8.55 10.51
N LEU A 98 -11.40 9.66 9.93
CA LEU A 98 -10.07 9.72 9.34
C LEU A 98 -8.96 9.62 10.39
N ASP A 99 -9.12 10.26 11.56
CA ASP A 99 -8.21 10.08 12.69
C ASP A 99 -8.10 8.60 13.09
N PHE A 100 -9.24 7.92 13.22
CA PHE A 100 -9.27 6.49 13.50
C PHE A 100 -8.57 5.66 12.40
N LEU A 101 -8.82 5.95 11.12
CA LEU A 101 -8.18 5.24 10.00
C LEU A 101 -6.67 5.51 9.95
N LEU A 102 -6.25 6.73 10.27
CA LEU A 102 -4.84 7.10 10.34
C LEU A 102 -4.12 6.37 11.48
N GLU A 103 -4.74 6.30 12.66
CA GLU A 103 -4.21 5.50 13.78
C GLU A 103 -4.08 4.02 13.41
N ALA A 104 -5.10 3.45 12.75
CA ALA A 104 -5.06 2.08 12.26
C ALA A 104 -3.94 1.88 11.23
N HIS A 105 -3.84 2.78 10.26
CA HIS A 105 -2.79 2.78 9.24
C HIS A 105 -1.38 2.77 9.86
N HIS A 106 -1.15 3.62 10.86
CA HIS A 106 0.13 3.67 11.57
C HIS A 106 0.38 2.41 12.42
N ALA A 107 -0.63 1.92 13.13
CA ALA A 107 -0.52 0.73 13.98
C ALA A 107 -0.12 -0.51 13.17
N PHE A 108 -0.67 -0.67 11.98
CA PHE A 108 -0.35 -1.78 11.07
C PHE A 108 0.85 -1.51 10.15
N GLN A 109 1.44 -0.32 10.23
CA GLN A 109 2.58 0.10 9.40
C GLN A 109 2.30 -0.08 7.90
N LEU A 110 1.11 0.29 7.45
CA LEU A 110 0.68 0.20 6.07
C LEU A 110 1.42 1.22 5.18
N LEU A 111 1.42 0.97 3.88
CA LEU A 111 2.01 1.88 2.91
C LEU A 111 1.18 3.17 2.79
N PRO A 112 1.79 4.33 2.50
CA PRO A 112 1.05 5.59 2.35
C PRO A 112 -0.09 5.51 1.34
N GLU A 113 0.10 4.85 0.20
CA GLU A 113 -0.94 4.64 -0.82
C GLU A 113 -2.14 3.87 -0.30
N THR A 114 -1.97 3.00 0.70
CA THR A 114 -3.06 2.23 1.30
C THR A 114 -4.06 3.14 2.02
N LEU A 115 -3.60 4.21 2.68
CA LEU A 115 -4.49 5.18 3.31
C LEU A 115 -5.34 5.94 2.27
N PHE A 116 -4.70 6.48 1.23
CA PHE A 116 -5.40 7.22 0.17
C PHE A 116 -6.40 6.33 -0.57
N LEU A 117 -6.03 5.08 -0.87
CA LEU A 117 -6.92 4.11 -1.48
C LEU A 117 -8.10 3.78 -0.56
N ALA A 118 -7.87 3.57 0.74
CA ALA A 118 -8.92 3.29 1.70
C ALA A 118 -9.95 4.43 1.77
N VAL A 119 -9.50 5.68 1.78
CA VAL A 119 -10.38 6.86 1.78
C VAL A 119 -11.13 7.00 0.47
N ASN A 120 -10.50 6.73 -0.68
CA ASN A 120 -11.20 6.71 -1.97
C ASN A 120 -12.31 5.64 -2.00
N LEU A 121 -12.03 4.43 -1.53
CA LEU A 121 -13.03 3.35 -1.46
C LEU A 121 -14.20 3.72 -0.53
N LEU A 122 -13.93 4.35 0.62
CA LEU A 122 -14.92 4.86 1.55
C LEU A 122 -15.83 5.91 0.86
N ASP A 123 -15.24 6.90 0.22
CA ASP A 123 -15.96 8.00 -0.42
C ASP A 123 -16.78 7.50 -1.62
N ARG A 124 -16.24 6.61 -2.44
CA ARG A 124 -16.97 5.96 -3.53
C ARG A 124 -18.14 5.11 -3.04
N TYR A 125 -17.95 4.40 -1.93
CA TYR A 125 -19.03 3.64 -1.32
C TYR A 125 -20.14 4.56 -0.81
N CYS A 126 -19.80 5.64 -0.10
CA CYS A 126 -20.73 6.66 0.37
C CYS A 126 -21.42 7.40 -0.77
N SER A 127 -20.81 7.49 -1.95
CA SER A 127 -21.44 8.04 -3.17
C SER A 127 -22.53 7.13 -3.73
N LYS A 128 -22.52 5.82 -3.41
CA LYS A 128 -23.43 4.83 -4.01
C LYS A 128 -24.43 4.24 -3.03
N ARG A 129 -24.20 4.38 -1.74
CA ARG A 129 -25.03 3.79 -0.67
C ARG A 129 -25.28 4.75 0.46
N VAL A 130 -26.50 4.74 1.00
CA VAL A 130 -26.82 5.41 2.25
C VAL A 130 -26.17 4.63 3.39
N VAL A 131 -25.40 5.33 4.21
CA VAL A 131 -24.66 4.74 5.33
C VAL A 131 -25.26 5.25 6.65
N TYR A 132 -25.63 4.33 7.53
CA TYR A 132 -26.09 4.68 8.86
C TYR A 132 -24.90 5.04 9.76
N LYS A 133 -25.06 6.04 10.63
CA LYS A 133 -24.01 6.51 11.54
C LYS A 133 -23.33 5.36 12.31
N ARG A 134 -24.10 4.40 12.79
CA ARG A 134 -23.59 3.22 13.53
C ARG A 134 -22.67 2.32 12.71
N HIS A 135 -22.75 2.37 11.37
CA HIS A 135 -21.93 1.54 10.47
C HIS A 135 -20.80 2.32 9.80
N TYR A 136 -20.71 3.63 10.02
CA TYR A 136 -19.72 4.47 9.32
C TYR A 136 -18.28 4.04 9.61
N GLN A 137 -17.97 3.73 10.87
CA GLN A 137 -16.66 3.19 11.26
C GLN A 137 -16.41 1.80 10.65
N LEU A 138 -17.43 0.94 10.60
CA LEU A 138 -17.31 -0.39 10.01
C LEU A 138 -17.00 -0.31 8.50
N VAL A 139 -17.64 0.63 7.78
CA VAL A 139 -17.33 0.89 6.35
C VAL A 139 -15.89 1.37 6.20
N GLY A 140 -15.42 2.27 7.07
CA GLY A 140 -14.02 2.70 7.09
C GLY A 140 -13.04 1.54 7.29
N CYS A 141 -13.30 0.67 8.27
CA CYS A 141 -12.49 -0.54 8.51
C CYS A 141 -12.48 -1.48 7.32
N ALA A 142 -13.64 -1.72 6.70
CA ALA A 142 -13.73 -2.57 5.52
C ALA A 142 -12.95 -1.97 4.33
N SER A 143 -13.03 -0.66 4.13
CA SER A 143 -12.28 0.05 3.10
C SER A 143 -10.76 -0.05 3.33
N LEU A 144 -10.31 0.11 4.57
CA LEU A 144 -8.90 -0.05 4.93
C LEU A 144 -8.42 -1.50 4.73
N LEU A 145 -9.25 -2.48 5.12
CA LEU A 145 -8.94 -3.90 4.93
C LEU A 145 -8.82 -4.26 3.45
N ILE A 146 -9.74 -3.78 2.60
CA ILE A 146 -9.70 -3.99 1.15
C ILE A 146 -8.44 -3.35 0.56
N ALA A 147 -8.15 -2.09 0.91
CA ALA A 147 -6.98 -1.38 0.42
C ALA A 147 -5.67 -2.09 0.83
N ALA A 148 -5.56 -2.54 2.08
CA ALA A 148 -4.41 -3.29 2.58
C ALA A 148 -4.26 -4.65 1.87
N LYS A 149 -5.35 -5.40 1.66
CA LYS A 149 -5.30 -6.66 0.91
C LYS A 149 -4.89 -6.45 -0.55
N TYR A 150 -5.24 -5.31 -1.13
CA TYR A 150 -4.96 -5.00 -2.54
C TYR A 150 -3.53 -4.56 -2.80
N GLY A 151 -2.99 -3.66 -1.97
CA GLY A 151 -1.72 -2.97 -2.27
C GLY A 151 -0.60 -3.20 -1.26
N ASP A 152 -0.89 -3.71 -0.06
CA ASP A 152 0.11 -3.85 0.99
C ASP A 152 0.74 -5.24 1.06
N ARG A 153 1.79 -5.36 1.87
CA ARG A 153 2.44 -6.65 2.14
C ARG A 153 1.51 -7.54 2.96
N LYS A 154 1.42 -8.81 2.59
CA LYS A 154 0.54 -9.79 3.24
C LYS A 154 0.71 -9.84 4.78
N GLU A 155 1.93 -9.65 5.27
CA GLU A 155 2.26 -9.70 6.68
C GLU A 155 1.77 -8.47 7.47
N ARG A 156 1.40 -7.39 6.77
CA ARG A 156 0.89 -6.15 7.36
C ARG A 156 -0.62 -6.01 7.27
N VAL A 157 -1.27 -6.86 6.46
CA VAL A 157 -2.72 -6.83 6.32
C VAL A 157 -3.38 -7.15 7.66
N PRO A 158 -4.20 -6.23 8.21
CA PRO A 158 -4.83 -6.45 9.50
C PRO A 158 -5.79 -7.64 9.46
N THR A 159 -5.81 -8.39 10.53
CA THR A 159 -6.81 -9.44 10.74
C THR A 159 -8.12 -8.83 11.24
N ILE A 160 -9.25 -9.54 11.03
CA ILE A 160 -10.55 -9.11 11.57
C ILE A 160 -10.51 -8.95 13.10
N LYS A 161 -9.76 -9.79 13.80
CA LYS A 161 -9.62 -9.71 15.25
C LYS A 161 -8.93 -8.42 15.70
N GLU A 162 -7.91 -8.00 14.99
CA GLU A 162 -7.21 -6.72 15.25
C GLU A 162 -8.11 -5.53 14.98
N LEU A 163 -8.82 -5.50 13.84
CA LEU A 163 -9.79 -4.46 13.53
C LEU A 163 -10.92 -4.39 14.56
N LYS A 164 -11.44 -5.55 14.98
CA LYS A 164 -12.45 -5.63 16.05
C LYS A 164 -11.93 -5.05 17.36
N SER A 165 -10.69 -5.37 17.74
CA SER A 165 -10.06 -4.83 18.95
C SER A 165 -9.95 -3.30 18.88
N MET A 166 -9.57 -2.73 17.73
CA MET A 166 -9.48 -1.28 17.53
C MET A 166 -10.86 -0.60 17.61
N CYS A 167 -11.91 -1.29 17.18
CA CYS A 167 -13.30 -0.82 17.32
C CYS A 167 -13.91 -1.11 18.70
N CYS A 168 -13.10 -1.39 19.73
CA CYS A 168 -13.58 -1.73 21.08
C CYS A 168 -14.65 -2.83 21.09
N SER A 169 -14.54 -3.80 20.18
CA SER A 169 -15.49 -4.91 19.98
C SER A 169 -16.94 -4.46 19.68
N LEU A 170 -17.11 -3.30 19.10
CA LEU A 170 -18.43 -2.76 18.74
C LEU A 170 -19.15 -3.59 17.67
N TYR A 171 -18.39 -4.29 16.82
CA TYR A 171 -18.89 -5.10 15.71
C TYR A 171 -18.45 -6.55 15.85
N ASP A 172 -19.27 -7.47 15.38
CA ASP A 172 -18.92 -8.90 15.32
C ASP A 172 -18.07 -9.21 14.08
N ASP A 173 -17.32 -10.31 14.14
CA ASP A 173 -16.41 -10.75 13.07
C ASP A 173 -17.12 -10.89 11.73
N ASP A 174 -18.34 -11.44 11.74
CA ASP A 174 -19.17 -11.60 10.55
C ASP A 174 -19.56 -10.26 9.92
N MET A 175 -19.74 -9.21 10.71
CA MET A 175 -20.07 -7.87 10.20
C MET A 175 -18.93 -7.29 9.37
N PHE A 176 -17.67 -7.50 9.76
CA PHE A 176 -16.51 -7.07 8.96
C PHE A 176 -16.47 -7.80 7.61
N THR A 177 -16.66 -9.12 7.63
CA THR A 177 -16.67 -9.93 6.39
C THR A 177 -17.81 -9.54 5.46
N GLN A 178 -19.02 -9.36 6.01
CA GLN A 178 -20.18 -8.94 5.24
C GLN A 178 -20.01 -7.53 4.68
N MET A 179 -19.45 -6.59 5.46
CA MET A 179 -19.20 -5.24 5.01
C MET A 179 -18.13 -5.18 3.92
N GLU A 180 -17.03 -5.93 4.08
CA GLU A 180 -16.01 -6.07 3.04
C GLU A 180 -16.63 -6.51 1.71
N TRP A 181 -17.41 -7.58 1.75
CA TRP A 181 -18.07 -8.11 0.56
C TRP A 181 -19.08 -7.11 -0.05
N HIS A 182 -19.83 -6.42 0.80
CA HIS A 182 -20.81 -5.42 0.37
C HIS A 182 -20.15 -4.20 -0.28
N VAL A 183 -19.00 -3.73 0.24
CA VAL A 183 -18.21 -2.66 -0.37
C VAL A 183 -17.70 -3.11 -1.74
N LEU A 184 -17.09 -4.30 -1.84
CA LEU A 184 -16.59 -4.84 -3.11
C LEU A 184 -17.68 -4.97 -4.16
N GLN A 185 -18.85 -5.52 -3.81
CA GLN A 185 -19.99 -5.59 -4.72
C GLN A 185 -20.49 -4.22 -5.16
N THR A 186 -20.63 -3.29 -4.22
CA THR A 186 -21.12 -1.93 -4.52
C THR A 186 -20.19 -1.20 -5.49
N LEU A 187 -18.89 -1.47 -5.40
CA LEU A 187 -17.86 -0.89 -6.27
C LEU A 187 -17.59 -1.73 -7.53
N ASN A 188 -18.39 -2.77 -7.80
CA ASN A 188 -18.23 -3.68 -8.93
C ASN A 188 -16.83 -4.33 -9.00
N TRP A 189 -16.21 -4.55 -7.85
CA TRP A 189 -14.83 -5.10 -7.72
C TRP A 189 -13.74 -4.22 -8.34
N ILE A 190 -14.05 -2.98 -8.71
CA ILE A 190 -13.07 -2.00 -9.18
C ILE A 190 -12.42 -1.37 -7.95
N ILE A 191 -11.30 -1.94 -7.50
CA ILE A 191 -10.56 -1.49 -6.32
C ILE A 191 -9.51 -0.45 -6.70
N GLY A 192 -8.75 -0.71 -7.77
CA GLY A 192 -7.65 0.14 -8.21
C GLY A 192 -8.10 1.59 -8.40
N HIS A 193 -7.31 2.51 -7.82
CA HIS A 193 -7.43 3.94 -7.99
C HIS A 193 -6.02 4.53 -7.92
N PRO A 194 -5.58 5.33 -8.91
CA PRO A 194 -4.29 5.97 -8.84
C PRO A 194 -4.31 7.01 -7.72
N THR A 195 -3.45 6.80 -6.74
CA THR A 195 -3.41 7.64 -5.55
C THR A 195 -2.52 8.87 -5.73
N VAL A 196 -2.70 9.87 -4.90
CA VAL A 196 -1.84 11.07 -4.84
C VAL A 196 -0.37 10.69 -4.66
N THR A 197 -0.08 9.68 -3.84
CA THR A 197 1.29 9.19 -3.61
C THR A 197 1.93 8.61 -4.86
N GLY A 198 1.18 7.87 -5.68
CA GLY A 198 1.69 7.36 -6.96
C GLY A 198 2.09 8.47 -7.92
N PHE A 199 1.26 9.52 -8.06
CA PHE A 199 1.61 10.68 -8.86
C PHE A 199 2.77 11.51 -8.27
N LEU A 200 2.87 11.61 -6.92
CA LEU A 200 4.02 12.24 -6.28
C LEU A 200 5.32 11.47 -6.55
N GLU A 201 5.30 10.15 -6.48
CA GLU A 201 6.49 9.34 -6.80
C GLU A 201 6.97 9.55 -8.24
N ILE A 202 6.06 9.59 -9.20
CA ILE A 202 6.39 9.87 -10.60
C ILE A 202 7.01 11.26 -10.72
N ALA A 203 6.38 12.28 -10.15
CA ALA A 203 6.89 13.66 -10.20
C ALA A 203 8.25 13.82 -9.50
N LEU A 204 8.48 13.10 -8.42
CA LEU A 204 9.74 13.14 -7.67
C LEU A 204 10.85 12.34 -8.36
N SER A 205 10.53 11.31 -9.14
CA SER A 205 11.52 10.52 -9.87
C SER A 205 12.29 11.33 -10.92
N GLU A 206 11.69 12.40 -11.42
CA GLU A 206 12.31 13.33 -12.39
C GLU A 206 13.26 14.35 -11.75
N THR A 207 13.30 14.41 -10.43
CA THR A 207 14.07 15.43 -9.69
C THR A 207 15.07 14.79 -8.74
N ALA A 208 16.05 15.60 -8.28
CA ALA A 208 16.93 15.16 -7.21
C ALA A 208 16.11 14.87 -5.94
N ALA A 209 16.41 13.75 -5.28
CA ALA A 209 15.70 13.33 -4.07
C ALA A 209 15.82 14.39 -2.97
N ASP A 210 14.68 14.93 -2.53
CA ASP A 210 14.53 15.82 -1.37
C ASP A 210 13.44 15.26 -0.46
N ALA A 211 13.88 14.57 0.59
CA ALA A 211 12.97 13.92 1.54
C ALA A 211 12.09 14.93 2.31
N GLU A 212 12.57 16.16 2.54
CA GLU A 212 11.77 17.20 3.21
C GLU A 212 10.60 17.62 2.32
N VAL A 213 10.86 17.82 1.02
CA VAL A 213 9.83 18.17 0.04
C VAL A 213 8.82 17.03 -0.10
N GLN A 214 9.30 15.80 -0.19
CA GLN A 214 8.42 14.62 -0.29
C GLN A 214 7.51 14.50 0.94
N ASN A 215 8.09 14.55 2.13
CA ASN A 215 7.33 14.44 3.38
C ASN A 215 6.32 15.59 3.53
N MET A 216 6.72 16.81 3.19
CA MET A 216 5.82 17.97 3.23
C MET A 216 4.68 17.84 2.22
N ALA A 217 4.94 17.39 0.99
CA ALA A 217 3.91 17.19 -0.02
C ALA A 217 2.92 16.08 0.39
N THR A 218 3.42 14.99 0.96
CA THR A 218 2.58 13.91 1.50
C THR A 218 1.71 14.41 2.65
N TYR A 219 2.29 15.16 3.59
CA TYR A 219 1.56 15.76 4.71
C TYR A 219 0.43 16.70 4.25
N ILE A 220 0.71 17.58 3.28
CA ILE A 220 -0.30 18.49 2.70
C ILE A 220 -1.44 17.66 2.07
N SER A 221 -1.10 16.58 1.37
CA SER A 221 -2.08 15.69 0.74
C SER A 221 -2.92 14.93 1.76
N GLU A 222 -2.33 14.50 2.87
CA GLU A 222 -3.04 13.86 3.99
C GLU A 222 -4.01 14.85 4.65
N MET A 223 -3.56 16.10 4.88
CA MET A 223 -4.43 17.15 5.41
C MET A 223 -5.64 17.43 4.50
N ALA A 224 -5.48 17.34 3.19
CA ALA A 224 -6.56 17.52 2.24
C ALA A 224 -7.66 16.46 2.37
N LEU A 225 -7.34 15.23 2.82
CA LEU A 225 -8.34 14.16 3.03
C LEU A 225 -9.43 14.56 4.02
N TYR A 226 -9.13 15.44 4.98
CA TYR A 226 -10.07 15.88 6.01
C TYR A 226 -11.16 16.83 5.50
N HIS A 227 -10.93 17.48 4.37
CA HIS A 227 -11.79 18.51 3.84
C HIS A 227 -12.57 18.06 2.62
N LYS A 228 -13.89 18.25 2.67
CA LYS A 228 -14.81 17.83 1.61
C LYS A 228 -14.49 18.47 0.25
N ASP A 229 -13.97 19.68 0.25
CA ASP A 229 -13.70 20.45 -0.97
C ASP A 229 -12.62 19.82 -1.85
N PHE A 230 -11.79 18.95 -1.28
CA PHE A 230 -10.76 18.21 -2.02
C PHE A 230 -11.20 16.85 -2.54
N ILE A 231 -12.38 16.34 -2.14
CA ILE A 231 -12.90 15.05 -2.63
C ILE A 231 -13.06 15.02 -4.16
N PRO A 232 -13.58 16.08 -4.82
CA PRO A 232 -13.71 16.09 -6.27
C PRO A 232 -12.43 16.44 -7.01
N VAL A 233 -11.34 16.75 -6.29
CA VAL A 233 -10.06 17.09 -6.92
C VAL A 233 -9.32 15.83 -7.36
N LEU A 234 -8.93 15.80 -8.62
CA LEU A 234 -8.18 14.68 -9.19
C LEU A 234 -6.86 14.45 -8.43
N PRO A 235 -6.49 13.20 -8.14
CA PRO A 235 -5.23 12.86 -7.48
C PRO A 235 -3.99 13.43 -8.17
N SER A 236 -3.96 13.47 -9.50
CA SER A 236 -2.90 14.09 -10.30
C SER A 236 -2.75 15.58 -10.01
N VAL A 237 -3.87 16.31 -9.94
CA VAL A 237 -3.90 17.74 -9.61
C VAL A 237 -3.48 17.97 -8.15
N MET A 238 -3.99 17.14 -7.23
CA MET A 238 -3.63 17.21 -5.82
C MET A 238 -2.14 16.98 -5.60
N ALA A 239 -1.54 15.99 -6.24
CA ALA A 239 -0.11 15.68 -6.14
C ALA A 239 0.75 16.88 -6.60
N ARG A 240 0.43 17.45 -7.76
CA ARG A 240 1.18 18.60 -8.32
C ARG A 240 1.04 19.83 -7.43
N SER A 241 -0.17 20.12 -6.98
CA SER A 241 -0.44 21.29 -6.12
C SER A 241 0.26 21.15 -4.77
N SER A 242 0.20 19.96 -4.17
CA SER A 242 0.89 19.67 -2.89
C SER A 242 2.41 19.76 -3.04
N LEU A 243 2.97 19.24 -4.15
CA LEU A 243 4.40 19.33 -4.42
C LEU A 243 4.87 20.78 -4.63
N ALA A 244 4.12 21.56 -5.40
CA ALA A 244 4.44 22.97 -5.63
C ALA A 244 4.36 23.77 -4.33
N LEU A 245 3.33 23.54 -3.51
CA LEU A 245 3.16 24.20 -2.22
C LEU A 245 4.26 23.77 -1.23
N ALA A 246 4.62 22.50 -1.18
CA ALA A 246 5.71 22.00 -0.35
C ALA A 246 7.05 22.67 -0.69
N ARG A 247 7.37 22.78 -1.97
CA ARG A 247 8.58 23.48 -2.45
C ARG A 247 8.55 24.95 -2.07
N TYR A 248 7.41 25.60 -2.22
CA TYR A 248 7.24 27.00 -1.83
C TYR A 248 7.47 27.21 -0.32
N ILE A 249 6.85 26.40 0.53
CA ILE A 249 6.98 26.48 2.00
C ILE A 249 8.43 26.27 2.43
N LEU A 250 9.13 25.32 1.81
CA LEU A 250 10.52 24.99 2.14
C LEU A 250 11.57 25.88 1.44
N GLY A 251 11.13 26.91 0.69
CA GLY A 251 12.02 27.80 -0.05
C GLY A 251 12.84 27.09 -1.14
N ARG A 252 12.32 26.01 -1.70
CA ARG A 252 12.94 25.27 -2.81
C ARG A 252 12.50 25.84 -4.16
N PRO A 253 13.36 25.77 -5.20
CA PRO A 253 12.97 26.22 -6.54
C PRO A 253 11.83 25.36 -7.08
N GLN A 254 10.91 25.99 -7.80
CA GLN A 254 9.89 25.26 -8.54
C GLN A 254 10.52 24.52 -9.70
N VAL A 255 10.02 23.32 -10.00
CA VAL A 255 10.48 22.53 -11.13
C VAL A 255 9.36 22.48 -12.16
N HIS A 256 9.71 22.78 -13.38
CA HIS A 256 8.81 22.61 -14.51
C HIS A 256 8.91 21.16 -14.97
N HIS A 257 7.78 20.47 -15.00
CA HIS A 257 7.65 19.10 -15.47
C HIS A 257 6.99 19.13 -16.87
N PRO A 258 7.76 19.20 -17.96
CA PRO A 258 7.22 19.46 -19.30
C PRO A 258 6.26 18.36 -19.78
N GLU A 259 6.53 17.12 -19.46
CA GLU A 259 5.65 15.99 -19.85
C GLU A 259 4.31 16.03 -19.09
N TRP A 260 4.34 16.41 -17.84
CA TRP A 260 3.13 16.61 -17.04
C TRP A 260 2.36 17.85 -17.50
N ALA A 261 3.08 18.93 -17.78
CA ALA A 261 2.48 20.16 -18.30
C ALA A 261 1.73 19.87 -19.61
N ALA A 262 2.34 19.14 -20.53
CA ALA A 262 1.71 18.79 -21.80
C ALA A 262 0.42 17.98 -21.65
N ARG A 263 0.33 17.08 -20.63
CA ARG A 263 -0.85 16.25 -20.38
C ARG A 263 -1.96 16.97 -19.60
N TYR A 264 -1.61 17.82 -18.65
CA TYR A 264 -2.56 18.34 -17.65
C TYR A 264 -2.73 19.86 -17.65
N ASP A 265 -1.96 20.63 -18.44
CA ASP A 265 -1.98 22.10 -18.42
C ASP A 265 -3.29 22.73 -18.90
N SER A 266 -4.17 21.97 -19.55
CA SER A 266 -5.49 22.46 -19.89
C SER A 266 -6.43 22.66 -18.70
N ASN A 267 -6.09 22.10 -17.51
CA ASN A 267 -6.95 22.08 -16.33
C ASN A 267 -6.37 22.80 -15.09
N VAL A 268 -5.15 23.34 -15.15
CA VAL A 268 -4.45 23.93 -13.99
C VAL A 268 -4.18 25.42 -14.16
N VAL A 269 -4.85 26.09 -15.10
CA VAL A 269 -4.85 27.55 -15.16
C VAL A 269 -6.08 28.05 -14.42
N MET A 270 -5.99 28.10 -13.08
CA MET A 270 -6.60 29.14 -12.23
C MET A 270 -6.05 29.04 -10.83
#